data_9c3994e0a25a89dddc71b485b567f4cc
#
_entry.id   9c3994e0a25a89dddc71b485b567f4cc
#
_cell.length_a   1.000
_cell.length_b   1.000
_cell.length_c   1.000
_cell.angle_alpha   90.00
_cell.angle_beta   90.00
_cell.angle_gamma   90.00
#
_symmetry.space_group_name_H-M   'P 1'
#
loop_
_entity.id
_entity.type
_entity.pdbx_description
1 polymer ?
#
loop_
_entity_poly.entity_id
_entity_poly.type
_entity_poly.pdbx_seq_one_letter_code
_entity_poly.pdbx_strand_id
1 'polypeptide(L)'
;MTDIKSMLPEELSAFVAELGQPKYRADQIFKWLHAVGTDFDGMTDLPKAFRDKLGENCFIPDVTVAAKQESKIDGTVKYLFKLYDGEYIESVFMRYHHGNTLCISTQAGCRMGCKFCASTLNGLKRNLLPAEMISQIQDAQKDTGERVTGVVLMGMGEPLDNYDNVLKFLRLVNHPKGLNIGHRHISLSTCGLVDNIRRLAEEKMQITLSVSLHAPNDELRKSIMPIANKYTVSQLLETCRDYEKITGRRTSFEYALISGVTDTKELATELGKKLKGSLCHVNLIPINEIKERSYVGASRAAADAFVKVLSTFGITATVRRKLGSDISAACGQLRDEHESLVEQ
;
A
#
# COMPACT_ATOMS: atom_id res chain seq x y z
N MET A 1 3.03 -25.95 -8.98
CA MET A 1 3.81 -25.84 -7.73
C MET A 1 3.15 -24.82 -6.85
N THR A 2 3.18 -25.01 -5.53
CA THR A 2 2.51 -24.13 -4.56
C THR A 2 3.46 -23.07 -4.05
N ASP A 3 2.99 -21.81 -3.94
CA ASP A 3 3.76 -20.72 -3.31
C ASP A 3 3.77 -20.91 -1.79
N ILE A 4 4.89 -21.37 -1.27
CA ILE A 4 5.05 -21.69 0.17
C ILE A 4 5.18 -20.42 1.04
N LYS A 5 5.71 -19.33 0.50
CA LYS A 5 5.92 -18.08 1.25
C LYS A 5 4.62 -17.32 1.48
N SER A 6 3.58 -17.58 0.68
CA SER A 6 2.24 -17.02 0.88
C SER A 6 1.37 -17.82 1.84
N MET A 7 1.86 -18.95 2.37
CA MET A 7 1.08 -19.77 3.31
C MET A 7 1.02 -19.14 4.70
N LEU A 8 -0.19 -19.15 5.29
CA LEU A 8 -0.36 -18.88 6.71
C LEU A 8 0.24 -20.02 7.55
N PRO A 9 0.60 -19.81 8.83
CA PRO A 9 1.22 -20.84 9.66
C PRO A 9 0.46 -22.17 9.69
N GLU A 10 -0.87 -22.12 9.75
CA GLU A 10 -1.74 -23.30 9.74
C GLU A 10 -1.71 -24.01 8.38
N GLU A 11 -1.72 -23.28 7.27
CA GLU A 11 -1.61 -23.85 5.92
C GLU A 11 -0.23 -24.50 5.73
N LEU A 12 0.83 -23.82 6.17
CA LEU A 12 2.19 -24.36 6.12
C LEU A 12 2.36 -25.62 6.99
N SER A 13 1.72 -25.64 8.16
CA SER A 13 1.74 -26.83 9.03
C SER A 13 1.05 -28.03 8.37
N ALA A 14 -0.08 -27.82 7.68
CA ALA A 14 -0.76 -28.86 6.93
C ALA A 14 0.11 -29.36 5.77
N PHE A 15 0.67 -28.44 4.97
CA PHE A 15 1.53 -28.76 3.85
C PHE A 15 2.77 -29.58 4.27
N VAL A 16 3.43 -29.19 5.37
CA VAL A 16 4.60 -29.91 5.92
C VAL A 16 4.22 -31.33 6.36
N ALA A 17 3.02 -31.50 6.96
CA ALA A 17 2.52 -32.81 7.35
C ALA A 17 2.23 -33.72 6.14
N GLU A 18 1.68 -33.18 5.06
CA GLU A 18 1.48 -33.90 3.78
C GLU A 18 2.82 -34.40 3.18
N LEU A 19 3.91 -33.65 3.40
CA LEU A 19 5.25 -34.06 3.01
C LEU A 19 5.86 -35.11 3.98
N GLY A 20 5.11 -35.58 4.97
CA GLY A 20 5.57 -36.58 5.92
C GLY A 20 6.56 -36.07 6.97
N GLN A 21 6.52 -34.76 7.25
CA GLN A 21 7.43 -34.13 8.21
C GLN A 21 6.73 -33.71 9.51
N PRO A 22 7.44 -33.67 10.63
CA PRO A 22 6.88 -33.19 11.90
C PRO A 22 6.46 -31.71 11.83
N LYS A 23 5.35 -31.36 12.50
CA LYS A 23 4.75 -30.00 12.49
C LYS A 23 5.73 -28.88 12.87
N TYR A 24 6.70 -29.13 13.77
CA TYR A 24 7.67 -28.10 14.16
C TYR A 24 8.54 -27.60 12.99
N ARG A 25 8.66 -28.38 11.91
CA ARG A 25 9.36 -27.98 10.68
C ARG A 25 8.67 -26.81 10.01
N ALA A 26 7.35 -26.68 10.13
CA ALA A 26 6.63 -25.53 9.62
C ALA A 26 7.06 -24.22 10.30
N ASP A 27 7.29 -24.26 11.62
CA ASP A 27 7.81 -23.08 12.35
C ASP A 27 9.22 -22.67 11.89
N GLN A 28 10.09 -23.65 11.61
CA GLN A 28 11.43 -23.38 11.09
C GLN A 28 11.36 -22.74 9.69
N ILE A 29 10.60 -23.33 8.77
CA ILE A 29 10.37 -22.81 7.42
C ILE A 29 9.76 -21.40 7.50
N PHE A 30 8.72 -21.20 8.31
CA PHE A 30 8.09 -19.89 8.46
C PHE A 30 9.08 -18.81 8.89
N LYS A 31 9.94 -19.10 9.88
CA LYS A 31 10.97 -18.18 10.34
C LYS A 31 11.97 -17.84 9.22
N TRP A 32 12.41 -18.83 8.46
CA TRP A 32 13.33 -18.61 7.34
C TRP A 32 12.70 -17.74 6.25
N LEU A 33 11.43 -18.00 5.89
CA LEU A 33 10.73 -17.28 4.85
C LEU A 33 10.38 -15.83 5.25
N HIS A 34 9.97 -15.61 6.51
CA HIS A 34 9.36 -14.34 6.93
C HIS A 34 10.22 -13.48 7.85
N ALA A 35 11.15 -14.04 8.62
CA ALA A 35 12.07 -13.26 9.45
C ALA A 35 13.42 -13.02 8.77
N VAL A 36 13.94 -14.03 8.04
CA VAL A 36 15.26 -13.99 7.40
C VAL A 36 15.14 -13.59 5.92
N GLY A 37 14.14 -14.11 5.19
CA GLY A 37 13.95 -13.85 3.77
C GLY A 37 15.00 -14.57 2.92
N THR A 38 15.05 -15.90 2.98
CA THR A 38 16.00 -16.73 2.23
C THR A 38 15.29 -17.74 1.33
N ASP A 39 16.05 -18.36 0.43
CA ASP A 39 15.67 -19.52 -0.37
C ASP A 39 15.78 -20.84 0.43
N PHE A 40 15.50 -21.99 -0.21
CA PHE A 40 15.57 -23.30 0.43
C PHE A 40 16.99 -23.67 0.84
N ASP A 41 18.01 -23.25 0.08
CA ASP A 41 19.42 -23.58 0.39
C ASP A 41 19.92 -22.87 1.64
N GLY A 42 19.43 -21.68 1.90
CA GLY A 42 19.73 -20.91 3.11
C GLY A 42 19.09 -21.45 4.38
N MET A 43 18.11 -22.39 4.31
CA MET A 43 17.43 -22.97 5.48
C MET A 43 18.31 -24.05 6.16
N THR A 44 19.42 -23.62 6.76
CA THR A 44 20.53 -24.50 7.21
C THR A 44 20.15 -25.43 8.38
N ASP A 45 19.10 -25.16 9.14
CA ASP A 45 18.59 -26.03 10.21
C ASP A 45 17.62 -27.12 9.72
N LEU A 46 17.35 -27.16 8.39
CA LEU A 46 16.61 -28.24 7.75
C LEU A 46 17.55 -29.24 7.08
N PRO A 47 17.27 -30.57 7.18
CA PRO A 47 18.02 -31.58 6.45
C PRO A 47 18.02 -31.31 4.95
N LYS A 48 19.16 -31.54 4.27
CA LYS A 48 19.29 -31.31 2.82
C LYS A 48 18.19 -32.02 2.03
N ALA A 49 17.97 -33.32 2.29
CA ALA A 49 16.93 -34.11 1.61
C ALA A 49 15.52 -33.50 1.76
N PHE A 50 15.24 -32.79 2.85
CA PHE A 50 13.97 -32.12 3.03
C PHE A 50 13.93 -30.79 2.25
N ARG A 51 15.02 -30.04 2.19
CA ARG A 51 15.13 -28.84 1.34
C ARG A 51 14.96 -29.17 -0.14
N ASP A 52 15.59 -30.26 -0.59
CA ASP A 52 15.43 -30.75 -1.96
C ASP A 52 13.96 -31.12 -2.24
N LYS A 53 13.31 -31.84 -1.31
CA LYS A 53 11.87 -32.17 -1.39
C LYS A 53 10.97 -30.93 -1.42
N LEU A 54 11.30 -29.85 -0.68
CA LEU A 54 10.57 -28.60 -0.76
C LEU A 54 10.67 -28.00 -2.18
N GLY A 55 11.87 -27.95 -2.76
CA GLY A 55 12.09 -27.42 -4.12
C GLY A 55 11.34 -28.21 -5.20
N GLU A 56 11.11 -29.52 -5.01
CA GLU A 56 10.32 -30.36 -5.92
C GLU A 56 8.80 -30.11 -5.85
N ASN A 57 8.27 -29.67 -4.68
CA ASN A 57 6.83 -29.60 -4.41
C ASN A 57 6.29 -28.16 -4.34
N CYS A 58 7.12 -27.18 -4.05
CA CYS A 58 6.72 -25.78 -3.91
C CYS A 58 7.79 -24.84 -4.44
N PHE A 59 7.46 -23.56 -4.51
CA PHE A 59 8.40 -22.49 -4.92
C PHE A 59 8.25 -21.26 -4.00
N ILE A 60 9.27 -20.43 -4.01
CA ILE A 60 9.29 -19.11 -3.41
C ILE A 60 9.26 -18.11 -4.57
N PRO A 61 8.23 -17.25 -4.70
CA PRO A 61 8.21 -16.24 -5.75
C PRO A 61 9.45 -15.35 -5.67
N ASP A 62 10.20 -15.28 -6.78
CA ASP A 62 11.39 -14.45 -6.86
C ASP A 62 10.99 -12.97 -7.03
N VAL A 63 11.60 -12.12 -6.23
CA VAL A 63 11.48 -10.67 -6.30
C VAL A 63 12.90 -10.10 -6.19
N THR A 64 13.34 -9.37 -7.19
CA THR A 64 14.71 -8.84 -7.23
C THR A 64 14.71 -7.33 -7.41
N VAL A 65 15.66 -6.64 -6.79
CA VAL A 65 15.89 -5.20 -7.03
C VAL A 65 16.50 -5.03 -8.40
N ALA A 66 15.73 -4.55 -9.36
CA ALA A 66 16.20 -4.26 -10.71
C ALA A 66 16.92 -2.90 -10.78
N ALA A 67 16.42 -1.90 -10.05
CA ALA A 67 17.04 -0.59 -9.93
C ALA A 67 16.65 0.08 -8.61
N LYS A 68 17.46 1.06 -8.18
CA LYS A 68 17.12 1.93 -7.04
C LYS A 68 17.59 3.36 -7.31
N GLN A 69 16.87 4.31 -6.74
CA GLN A 69 17.23 5.72 -6.72
C GLN A 69 17.12 6.24 -5.28
N GLU A 70 18.11 7.00 -4.84
CA GLU A 70 18.11 7.62 -3.51
C GLU A 70 18.05 9.14 -3.64
N SER A 71 17.07 9.75 -2.96
CA SER A 71 16.89 11.19 -2.92
C SER A 71 18.08 11.87 -2.23
N LYS A 72 18.67 12.86 -2.90
CA LYS A 72 19.69 13.70 -2.32
C LYS A 72 19.13 14.75 -1.35
N ILE A 73 17.81 14.94 -1.34
CA ILE A 73 17.12 15.96 -0.54
C ILE A 73 16.78 15.41 0.85
N ASP A 74 16.29 14.17 0.92
CA ASP A 74 15.69 13.64 2.16
C ASP A 74 16.04 12.16 2.44
N GLY A 75 16.88 11.53 1.59
CA GLY A 75 17.31 10.15 1.76
C GLY A 75 16.22 9.10 1.49
N THR A 76 15.09 9.50 0.89
CA THR A 76 14.07 8.56 0.42
C THR A 76 14.66 7.64 -0.65
N VAL A 77 14.38 6.33 -0.58
CA VAL A 77 14.85 5.38 -1.57
C VAL A 77 13.66 4.82 -2.35
N LYS A 78 13.70 4.95 -3.66
CA LYS A 78 12.75 4.31 -4.57
C LYS A 78 13.38 3.06 -5.16
N TYR A 79 12.67 1.94 -5.06
CA TYR A 79 13.03 0.65 -5.63
C TYR A 79 12.17 0.33 -6.84
N LEU A 80 12.78 -0.18 -7.89
CA LEU A 80 12.13 -0.92 -8.95
C LEU A 80 12.40 -2.41 -8.71
N PHE A 81 11.35 -3.18 -8.45
CA PHE A 81 11.42 -4.62 -8.26
C PHE A 81 10.99 -5.34 -9.53
N LYS A 82 11.75 -6.35 -9.95
CA LYS A 82 11.36 -7.31 -10.97
C LYS A 82 10.74 -8.52 -10.28
N LEU A 83 9.57 -8.92 -10.73
CA LEU A 83 8.82 -10.08 -10.26
C LEU A 83 9.19 -11.34 -11.05
N TYR A 84 8.83 -12.52 -10.50
CA TYR A 84 9.18 -13.83 -11.07
C TYR A 84 8.68 -14.06 -12.51
N ASP A 85 7.64 -13.37 -12.94
CA ASP A 85 7.03 -13.43 -14.27
C ASP A 85 7.52 -12.33 -15.24
N GLY A 86 8.44 -11.48 -14.77
CA GLY A 86 9.03 -10.40 -15.55
C GLY A 86 8.31 -9.07 -15.45
N GLU A 87 7.19 -8.97 -14.72
CA GLU A 87 6.52 -7.69 -14.43
C GLU A 87 7.34 -6.86 -13.44
N TYR A 88 7.10 -5.54 -13.42
CA TYR A 88 7.81 -4.61 -12.56
C TYR A 88 6.86 -3.87 -11.63
N ILE A 89 7.33 -3.61 -10.42
CA ILE A 89 6.62 -2.79 -9.43
C ILE A 89 7.59 -1.84 -8.74
N GLU A 90 7.08 -0.73 -8.23
CA GLU A 90 7.87 0.23 -7.45
C GLU A 90 7.46 0.24 -5.97
N SER A 91 8.44 0.49 -5.10
CA SER A 91 8.26 0.73 -3.67
C SER A 91 9.11 1.90 -3.20
N VAL A 92 8.71 2.54 -2.11
CA VAL A 92 9.43 3.71 -1.58
C VAL A 92 9.72 3.54 -0.11
N PHE A 93 11.00 3.55 0.25
CA PHE A 93 11.47 3.55 1.62
C PHE A 93 11.67 4.99 2.11
N MET A 94 11.00 5.32 3.19
CA MET A 94 10.97 6.68 3.76
C MET A 94 11.45 6.66 5.20
N ARG A 95 12.37 7.56 5.52
CA ARG A 95 12.91 7.76 6.88
C ARG A 95 12.13 8.85 7.61
N TYR A 96 11.54 8.50 8.75
CA TYR A 96 10.90 9.46 9.64
C TYR A 96 11.57 9.42 11.02
N HIS A 97 11.44 10.49 11.78
CA HIS A 97 11.96 10.55 13.16
C HIS A 97 11.36 9.47 14.09
N HIS A 98 10.20 8.94 13.76
CA HIS A 98 9.50 7.90 14.54
C HIS A 98 9.70 6.48 13.97
N GLY A 99 10.55 6.30 12.98
CA GLY A 99 10.86 5.01 12.36
C GLY A 99 10.75 5.01 10.85
N ASN A 100 11.16 3.91 10.22
CA ASN A 100 11.18 3.79 8.77
C ASN A 100 9.88 3.20 8.25
N THR A 101 9.33 3.80 7.20
CA THR A 101 8.10 3.35 6.55
C THR A 101 8.38 2.93 5.12
N LEU A 102 7.86 1.78 4.72
CA LEU A 102 7.88 1.35 3.32
C LEU A 102 6.49 1.52 2.70
N CYS A 103 6.44 2.24 1.58
CA CYS A 103 5.29 2.28 0.69
C CYS A 103 5.40 1.11 -0.28
N ILE A 104 4.48 0.15 -0.19
CA ILE A 104 4.49 -1.07 -1.01
C ILE A 104 3.40 -1.06 -2.07
N SER A 105 3.67 -1.75 -3.18
CA SER A 105 2.72 -2.08 -4.23
C SER A 105 1.94 -3.35 -3.89
N THR A 106 0.71 -3.42 -4.37
CA THR A 106 -0.20 -4.56 -4.18
C THR A 106 -0.66 -5.21 -5.49
N GLN A 107 -0.40 -4.55 -6.61
CA GLN A 107 -0.68 -5.02 -7.96
C GLN A 107 0.45 -4.57 -8.90
N ALA A 108 0.69 -5.31 -9.97
CA ALA A 108 1.43 -4.83 -11.13
C ALA A 108 0.44 -4.04 -12.00
N GLY A 109 0.60 -2.71 -12.06
CA GLY A 109 -0.38 -1.80 -12.65
C GLY A 109 -1.64 -1.61 -11.80
N CYS A 110 -2.67 -0.90 -12.34
CA CYS A 110 -3.92 -0.62 -11.64
C CYS A 110 -5.06 -0.36 -12.63
N ARG A 111 -6.22 -0.99 -12.44
CA ARG A 111 -7.40 -0.78 -13.32
C ARG A 111 -8.36 0.31 -12.88
N MET A 112 -8.10 1.01 -11.78
CA MET A 112 -9.06 2.00 -11.23
C MET A 112 -9.19 3.26 -12.08
N GLY A 113 -8.20 3.60 -12.91
CA GLY A 113 -8.28 4.66 -13.91
C GLY A 113 -8.29 6.09 -13.34
N CYS A 114 -7.80 6.30 -12.11
CA CYS A 114 -7.67 7.63 -11.52
C CYS A 114 -6.84 8.55 -12.42
N LYS A 115 -7.40 9.70 -12.84
CA LYS A 115 -6.82 10.55 -13.87
C LYS A 115 -5.54 11.29 -13.46
N PHE A 116 -5.20 11.28 -12.20
CA PHE A 116 -4.00 11.93 -11.64
C PHE A 116 -2.91 10.92 -11.23
N CYS A 117 -3.07 9.61 -11.53
CA CYS A 117 -2.19 8.55 -11.04
C CYS A 117 -1.50 7.83 -12.21
N ALA A 118 -0.16 7.75 -12.18
CA ALA A 118 0.64 7.09 -13.20
C ALA A 118 0.44 5.56 -13.20
N SER A 119 0.20 4.94 -12.05
CA SER A 119 -0.01 3.48 -11.95
C SER A 119 -1.19 2.96 -12.76
N THR A 120 -2.08 3.85 -13.26
CA THR A 120 -3.23 3.47 -14.08
C THR A 120 -3.00 3.54 -15.58
N LEU A 121 -1.84 4.04 -16.02
CA LEU A 121 -1.56 4.31 -17.44
C LEU A 121 -1.58 3.02 -18.28
N ASN A 122 -0.97 1.96 -17.77
CA ASN A 122 -0.84 0.67 -18.45
C ASN A 122 -1.90 -0.36 -18.02
N GLY A 123 -2.89 0.06 -17.22
CA GLY A 123 -3.92 -0.82 -16.68
C GLY A 123 -3.39 -1.79 -15.64
N LEU A 124 -4.18 -2.82 -15.34
CA LEU A 124 -3.81 -3.89 -14.41
C LEU A 124 -3.22 -5.07 -15.20
N LYS A 125 -2.03 -5.51 -14.81
CA LYS A 125 -1.43 -6.76 -15.29
C LYS A 125 -1.91 -7.93 -14.44
N ARG A 126 -1.59 -7.91 -13.15
CA ARG A 126 -2.06 -8.89 -12.17
C ARG A 126 -2.01 -8.39 -10.72
N ASN A 127 -2.65 -9.15 -9.87
CA ASN A 127 -2.54 -9.03 -8.43
C ASN A 127 -1.19 -9.56 -7.94
N LEU A 128 -0.60 -8.93 -6.93
CA LEU A 128 0.58 -9.47 -6.25
C LEU A 128 0.19 -10.56 -5.26
N LEU A 129 1.07 -11.55 -5.13
CA LEU A 129 0.98 -12.57 -4.10
C LEU A 129 1.38 -12.00 -2.73
N PRO A 130 0.90 -12.57 -1.62
CA PRO A 130 1.36 -12.19 -0.28
C PRO A 130 2.89 -12.23 -0.12
N ALA A 131 3.52 -13.27 -0.70
CA ALA A 131 4.98 -13.42 -0.72
C ALA A 131 5.69 -12.24 -1.36
N GLU A 132 5.19 -11.73 -2.50
CA GLU A 132 5.77 -10.59 -3.20
C GLU A 132 5.65 -9.28 -2.40
N MET A 133 4.53 -9.10 -1.68
CA MET A 133 4.36 -7.96 -0.78
C MET A 133 5.31 -8.03 0.43
N ILE A 134 5.55 -9.22 0.99
CA ILE A 134 6.55 -9.46 2.06
C ILE A 134 7.97 -9.20 1.55
N SER A 135 8.31 -9.68 0.34
CA SER A 135 9.64 -9.53 -0.24
C SER A 135 10.04 -8.08 -0.44
N GLN A 136 9.13 -7.18 -0.84
CA GLN A 136 9.40 -5.74 -0.93
C GLN A 136 9.97 -5.20 0.39
N ILE A 137 9.42 -5.65 1.53
CA ILE A 137 9.87 -5.21 2.86
C ILE A 137 11.23 -5.81 3.19
N GLN A 138 11.40 -7.11 2.97
CA GLN A 138 12.65 -7.82 3.29
C GLN A 138 13.83 -7.29 2.49
N ASP A 139 13.63 -7.08 1.18
CA ASP A 139 14.69 -6.61 0.29
C ASP A 139 15.07 -5.15 0.57
N ALA A 140 14.09 -4.29 0.88
CA ALA A 140 14.37 -2.94 1.32
C ALA A 140 15.17 -2.90 2.66
N GLN A 141 14.83 -3.78 3.62
CA GLN A 141 15.58 -3.92 4.87
C GLN A 141 17.00 -4.46 4.64
N LYS A 142 17.14 -5.44 3.74
CA LYS A 142 18.44 -6.03 3.40
C LYS A 142 19.36 -5.02 2.71
N ASP A 143 18.83 -4.22 1.79
CA ASP A 143 19.59 -3.20 1.06
C ASP A 143 20.02 -2.03 1.96
N THR A 144 19.08 -1.53 2.79
CA THR A 144 19.37 -0.37 3.66
C THR A 144 20.08 -0.73 4.95
N GLY A 145 20.03 -1.98 5.40
CA GLY A 145 20.43 -2.40 6.74
C GLY A 145 19.52 -1.87 7.86
N GLU A 146 18.41 -1.24 7.52
CA GLU A 146 17.50 -0.57 8.44
C GLU A 146 16.16 -1.33 8.55
N ARG A 147 15.64 -1.42 9.78
CA ARG A 147 14.34 -2.06 10.02
C ARG A 147 13.18 -1.18 9.51
N VAL A 148 12.26 -1.77 8.77
CA VAL A 148 10.94 -1.19 8.46
C VAL A 148 10.04 -1.35 9.68
N THR A 149 9.53 -0.24 10.21
CA THR A 149 8.64 -0.20 11.37
C THR A 149 7.20 0.12 11.03
N GLY A 150 6.96 0.65 9.84
CA GLY A 150 5.62 0.96 9.31
C GLY A 150 5.48 0.59 7.84
N VAL A 151 4.26 0.27 7.42
CA VAL A 151 3.95 -0.08 6.02
C VAL A 151 2.73 0.71 5.57
N VAL A 152 2.81 1.29 4.37
CA VAL A 152 1.66 1.91 3.73
C VAL A 152 1.40 1.23 2.38
N LEU A 153 0.20 0.72 2.19
CA LEU A 153 -0.25 0.12 0.93
C LEU A 153 -0.79 1.25 0.04
N MET A 154 0.14 2.08 -0.45
CA MET A 154 -0.14 3.28 -1.26
C MET A 154 0.73 3.34 -2.52
N GLY A 155 1.40 2.24 -2.87
CA GLY A 155 2.15 2.04 -4.09
C GLY A 155 1.24 1.74 -5.28
N MET A 156 1.72 0.94 -6.22
CA MET A 156 0.95 0.53 -7.39
C MET A 156 -0.19 -0.41 -7.01
N GLY A 157 -1.38 -0.16 -7.58
CA GLY A 157 -2.56 -1.01 -7.41
C GLY A 157 -3.60 -0.46 -6.42
N GLU A 158 -4.73 -1.16 -6.38
CA GLU A 158 -5.81 -0.98 -5.40
C GLU A 158 -5.81 -2.17 -4.44
N PRO A 159 -5.43 -1.97 -3.17
CA PRO A 159 -5.31 -3.08 -2.22
C PRO A 159 -6.61 -3.88 -2.04
N LEU A 160 -7.75 -3.21 -2.01
CA LEU A 160 -9.03 -3.90 -1.86
C LEU A 160 -9.54 -4.59 -3.13
N ASP A 161 -8.92 -4.36 -4.29
CA ASP A 161 -9.14 -5.13 -5.50
C ASP A 161 -8.33 -6.44 -5.50
N ASN A 162 -7.25 -6.48 -4.73
CA ASN A 162 -6.46 -7.68 -4.41
C ASN A 162 -6.77 -8.20 -2.99
N TYR A 163 -8.03 -8.21 -2.60
CA TYR A 163 -8.49 -8.36 -1.22
C TYR A 163 -7.90 -9.55 -0.47
N ASP A 164 -8.04 -10.76 -1.03
CA ASP A 164 -7.70 -12.00 -0.32
C ASP A 164 -6.18 -12.13 -0.11
N ASN A 165 -5.37 -11.73 -1.09
CA ASN A 165 -3.91 -11.70 -0.95
C ASN A 165 -3.45 -10.61 0.04
N VAL A 166 -4.07 -9.43 -0.01
CA VAL A 166 -3.77 -8.35 0.95
C VAL A 166 -4.16 -8.76 2.37
N LEU A 167 -5.29 -9.44 2.56
CA LEU A 167 -5.68 -9.95 3.88
C LEU A 167 -4.66 -10.96 4.41
N LYS A 168 -4.21 -11.91 3.57
CA LYS A 168 -3.14 -12.84 3.93
C LYS A 168 -1.84 -12.11 4.26
N PHE A 169 -1.43 -11.14 3.45
CA PHE A 169 -0.26 -10.30 3.73
C PHE A 169 -0.36 -9.63 5.09
N LEU A 170 -1.51 -9.02 5.44
CA LEU A 170 -1.71 -8.35 6.73
C LEU A 170 -1.56 -9.30 7.92
N ARG A 171 -1.97 -10.57 7.77
CA ARG A 171 -1.77 -11.61 8.80
C ARG A 171 -0.31 -12.04 8.89
N LEU A 172 0.36 -12.26 7.76
CA LEU A 172 1.77 -12.68 7.68
C LEU A 172 2.73 -11.61 8.21
N VAL A 173 2.57 -10.36 7.79
CA VAL A 173 3.47 -9.25 8.19
C VAL A 173 3.39 -8.93 9.68
N ASN A 174 2.25 -9.19 10.32
CA ASN A 174 2.04 -8.97 11.74
C ASN A 174 2.50 -10.17 12.61
N HIS A 175 2.77 -11.33 12.00
CA HIS A 175 3.06 -12.53 12.74
C HIS A 175 4.36 -12.39 13.58
N PRO A 176 4.36 -12.77 14.89
CA PRO A 176 5.50 -12.54 15.80
C PRO A 176 6.78 -13.30 15.42
N LYS A 177 6.66 -14.42 14.71
CA LYS A 177 7.80 -15.20 14.20
C LYS A 177 8.33 -14.71 12.85
N GLY A 178 7.70 -13.69 12.23
CA GLY A 178 8.09 -13.08 10.97
C GLY A 178 8.58 -11.64 11.14
N LEU A 179 8.15 -10.74 10.27
CA LEU A 179 8.52 -9.32 10.31
C LEU A 179 8.01 -8.59 11.56
N ASN A 180 6.94 -9.08 12.17
CA ASN A 180 6.36 -8.57 13.41
C ASN A 180 6.08 -7.04 13.35
N ILE A 181 5.45 -6.61 12.26
CA ILE A 181 5.00 -5.22 12.11
C ILE A 181 3.55 -5.15 12.58
N GLY A 182 3.31 -4.46 13.70
CA GLY A 182 1.98 -4.36 14.31
C GLY A 182 0.96 -3.67 13.41
N HIS A 183 -0.29 -4.13 13.40
CA HIS A 183 -1.37 -3.59 12.56
C HIS A 183 -1.53 -2.06 12.70
N ARG A 184 -1.27 -1.48 13.86
CA ARG A 184 -1.34 -0.01 14.09
C ARG A 184 -0.28 0.78 13.31
N HIS A 185 0.76 0.12 12.83
CA HIS A 185 1.80 0.69 11.98
C HIS A 185 1.55 0.43 10.48
N ILE A 186 0.36 -0.06 10.14
CA ILE A 186 -0.03 -0.34 8.76
C ILE A 186 -1.18 0.57 8.35
N SER A 187 -1.01 1.27 7.22
CA SER A 187 -2.07 2.03 6.58
C SER A 187 -2.44 1.38 5.24
N LEU A 188 -3.70 1.02 5.08
CA LEU A 188 -4.25 0.52 3.84
C LEU A 188 -5.03 1.64 3.16
N SER A 189 -4.61 2.02 1.95
CA SER A 189 -5.33 3.01 1.14
C SER A 189 -6.25 2.32 0.14
N THR A 190 -7.42 2.91 -0.09
CA THR A 190 -8.36 2.42 -1.09
C THR A 190 -9.05 3.58 -1.83
N CYS A 191 -9.31 3.38 -3.11
CA CYS A 191 -10.13 4.29 -3.91
C CYS A 191 -11.62 4.27 -3.51
N GLY A 192 -12.01 3.42 -2.55
CA GLY A 192 -13.37 3.34 -2.02
C GLY A 192 -14.22 2.22 -2.59
N LEU A 193 -13.68 1.01 -2.64
CA LEU A 193 -14.44 -0.21 -2.93
C LEU A 193 -15.35 -0.55 -1.74
N VAL A 194 -16.55 0.03 -1.71
CA VAL A 194 -17.50 0.00 -0.60
C VAL A 194 -17.73 -1.42 -0.07
N ASP A 195 -17.99 -2.39 -0.97
CA ASP A 195 -18.27 -3.77 -0.58
C ASP A 195 -17.07 -4.39 0.16
N ASN A 196 -15.84 -4.11 -0.30
CA ASN A 196 -14.62 -4.65 0.29
C ASN A 196 -14.20 -3.89 1.56
N ILE A 197 -14.56 -2.60 1.71
CA ILE A 197 -14.42 -1.89 2.99
C ILE A 197 -15.30 -2.53 4.06
N ARG A 198 -16.54 -2.94 3.72
CA ARG A 198 -17.43 -3.66 4.64
C ARG A 198 -16.85 -5.02 5.04
N ARG A 199 -16.35 -5.80 4.09
CA ARG A 199 -15.63 -7.06 4.39
C ARG A 199 -14.44 -6.84 5.32
N LEU A 200 -13.64 -5.78 5.07
CA LEU A 200 -12.48 -5.46 5.90
C LEU A 200 -12.86 -5.05 7.33
N ALA A 201 -14.02 -4.41 7.52
CA ALA A 201 -14.52 -4.07 8.85
C ALA A 201 -14.78 -5.30 9.70
N GLU A 202 -15.32 -6.38 9.10
CA GLU A 202 -15.58 -7.66 9.79
C GLU A 202 -14.30 -8.36 10.29
N GLU A 203 -13.16 -8.12 9.65
CA GLU A 203 -11.86 -8.65 10.10
C GLU A 203 -11.37 -8.01 11.42
N LYS A 204 -11.94 -6.87 11.83
CA LYS A 204 -11.63 -6.14 13.06
C LYS A 204 -10.14 -5.87 13.29
N MET A 205 -9.37 -5.77 12.21
CA MET A 205 -7.95 -5.48 12.26
C MET A 205 -7.69 -4.04 12.69
N GLN A 206 -6.65 -3.83 13.49
CA GLN A 206 -6.30 -2.51 14.03
C GLN A 206 -5.45 -1.67 13.08
N ILE A 207 -5.65 -1.81 11.76
CA ILE A 207 -4.98 -1.01 10.73
C ILE A 207 -5.60 0.39 10.61
N THR A 208 -4.89 1.31 9.97
CA THR A 208 -5.45 2.60 9.57
C THR A 208 -6.05 2.46 8.17
N LEU A 209 -7.34 2.70 8.04
CA LEU A 209 -8.00 2.78 6.74
C LEU A 209 -7.84 4.20 6.20
N SER A 210 -7.21 4.33 5.04
CA SER A 210 -7.08 5.59 4.28
C SER A 210 -7.98 5.51 3.04
N VAL A 211 -8.90 6.45 2.90
CA VAL A 211 -9.87 6.44 1.79
C VAL A 211 -9.59 7.61 0.85
N SER A 212 -9.26 7.30 -0.39
CA SER A 212 -9.07 8.26 -1.46
C SER A 212 -10.42 8.87 -1.87
N LEU A 213 -10.81 9.93 -1.16
CA LEU A 213 -12.06 10.65 -1.40
C LEU A 213 -11.92 11.63 -2.56
N HIS A 214 -10.91 12.51 -2.50
CA HIS A 214 -10.44 13.48 -3.50
C HIS A 214 -11.44 14.51 -4.01
N ALA A 215 -12.73 14.35 -3.70
CA ALA A 215 -13.77 15.35 -3.99
C ALA A 215 -14.94 15.19 -3.01
N PRO A 216 -15.63 16.30 -2.64
CA PRO A 216 -16.73 16.24 -1.69
C PRO A 216 -18.07 15.84 -2.34
N ASN A 217 -18.19 15.83 -3.68
CA ASN A 217 -19.41 15.50 -4.40
C ASN A 217 -19.17 14.52 -5.56
N ASP A 218 -20.25 13.91 -6.03
CA ASP A 218 -20.20 12.85 -7.03
C ASP A 218 -19.78 13.34 -8.40
N GLU A 219 -20.18 14.54 -8.81
CA GLU A 219 -19.88 15.10 -10.12
C GLU A 219 -18.36 15.29 -10.27
N LEU A 220 -17.75 16.01 -9.33
CA LEU A 220 -16.32 16.25 -9.34
C LEU A 220 -15.54 14.94 -9.17
N ARG A 221 -16.00 14.05 -8.25
CA ARG A 221 -15.33 12.77 -8.02
C ARG A 221 -15.31 11.90 -9.26
N LYS A 222 -16.43 11.80 -10.00
CA LYS A 222 -16.53 11.07 -11.28
C LYS A 222 -15.59 11.62 -12.33
N SER A 223 -15.38 12.93 -12.35
CA SER A 223 -14.49 13.57 -13.33
C SER A 223 -13.03 13.15 -13.19
N ILE A 224 -12.57 12.76 -11.98
CA ILE A 224 -11.18 12.41 -11.67
C ILE A 224 -10.97 10.93 -11.26
N MET A 225 -12.02 10.25 -10.78
CA MET A 225 -11.98 8.86 -10.29
C MET A 225 -13.15 8.03 -10.86
N PRO A 226 -12.93 7.15 -11.84
CA PRO A 226 -14.00 6.37 -12.47
C PRO A 226 -14.79 5.48 -11.50
N ILE A 227 -14.22 5.05 -10.39
CA ILE A 227 -14.90 4.26 -9.35
C ILE A 227 -16.15 4.97 -8.79
N ALA A 228 -16.19 6.31 -8.86
CA ALA A 228 -17.35 7.11 -8.46
C ALA A 228 -18.61 6.88 -9.31
N ASN A 229 -18.48 6.23 -10.47
CA ASN A 229 -19.65 5.78 -11.25
C ASN A 229 -20.34 4.60 -10.58
N LYS A 230 -19.62 3.79 -9.77
CA LYS A 230 -20.20 2.65 -9.05
C LYS A 230 -20.69 3.02 -7.65
N TYR A 231 -19.94 3.88 -6.94
CA TYR A 231 -20.22 4.23 -5.55
C TYR A 231 -20.26 5.75 -5.35
N THR A 232 -21.38 6.25 -4.80
CA THR A 232 -21.52 7.68 -4.47
C THR A 232 -20.68 8.08 -3.28
N VAL A 233 -20.38 9.37 -3.15
CA VAL A 233 -19.70 9.94 -1.98
C VAL A 233 -20.50 9.65 -0.70
N SER A 234 -21.84 9.72 -0.75
CA SER A 234 -22.69 9.43 0.40
C SER A 234 -22.54 7.98 0.88
N GLN A 235 -22.63 7.01 -0.04
CA GLN A 235 -22.43 5.59 0.27
C GLN A 235 -21.05 5.31 0.85
N LEU A 236 -20.00 5.94 0.29
CA LEU A 236 -18.65 5.79 0.77
C LEU A 236 -18.47 6.33 2.19
N LEU A 237 -18.98 7.53 2.46
CA LEU A 237 -18.89 8.14 3.80
C LEU A 237 -19.70 7.38 4.85
N GLU A 238 -20.87 6.85 4.48
CA GLU A 238 -21.67 5.98 5.35
C GLU A 238 -20.90 4.71 5.70
N THR A 239 -20.32 4.05 4.70
CA THR A 239 -19.50 2.84 4.89
C THR A 239 -18.27 3.11 5.78
N CYS A 240 -17.64 4.27 5.66
CA CYS A 240 -16.53 4.66 6.54
C CYS A 240 -17.00 4.85 7.99
N ARG A 241 -18.17 5.45 8.22
CA ARG A 241 -18.75 5.57 9.57
C ARG A 241 -19.06 4.21 10.19
N ASP A 242 -19.55 3.25 9.39
CA ASP A 242 -19.80 1.90 9.87
C ASP A 242 -18.49 1.17 10.17
N TYR A 243 -17.45 1.34 9.34
CA TYR A 243 -16.10 0.85 9.62
C TYR A 243 -15.57 1.40 10.96
N GLU A 244 -15.74 2.71 11.21
CA GLU A 244 -15.35 3.36 12.47
C GLU A 244 -16.08 2.76 13.67
N LYS A 245 -17.40 2.53 13.58
CA LYS A 245 -18.20 1.91 14.65
C LYS A 245 -17.76 0.47 14.94
N ILE A 246 -17.50 -0.33 13.91
CA ILE A 246 -17.16 -1.75 14.05
C ILE A 246 -15.74 -1.93 14.60
N THR A 247 -14.78 -1.14 14.11
CA THR A 247 -13.35 -1.31 14.43
C THR A 247 -12.86 -0.44 15.57
N GLY A 248 -13.58 0.63 15.89
CA GLY A 248 -13.14 1.68 16.82
C GLY A 248 -11.96 2.51 16.27
N ARG A 249 -11.66 2.40 14.97
CA ARG A 249 -10.52 3.06 14.33
C ARG A 249 -10.95 4.27 13.52
N ARG A 250 -10.17 5.35 13.63
CA ARG A 250 -10.33 6.55 12.83
C ARG A 250 -10.04 6.27 11.35
N THR A 251 -10.91 6.76 10.45
CA THR A 251 -10.65 6.78 9.00
C THR A 251 -9.82 8.01 8.63
N SER A 252 -8.83 7.84 7.75
CA SER A 252 -8.11 8.93 7.10
C SER A 252 -8.69 9.16 5.71
N PHE A 253 -9.09 10.39 5.39
CA PHE A 253 -9.52 10.75 4.04
C PHE A 253 -8.37 11.42 3.30
N GLU A 254 -7.91 10.78 2.23
CA GLU A 254 -6.93 11.35 1.32
C GLU A 254 -7.65 12.29 0.35
N TYR A 255 -7.16 13.51 0.23
CA TYR A 255 -7.77 14.55 -0.61
C TYR A 255 -6.70 15.20 -1.50
N ALA A 256 -6.75 14.91 -2.80
CA ALA A 256 -5.86 15.47 -3.79
C ALA A 256 -6.21 16.94 -4.03
N LEU A 257 -5.25 17.83 -3.80
CA LEU A 257 -5.38 19.26 -4.12
C LEU A 257 -4.82 19.52 -5.52
N ILE A 258 -5.74 19.65 -6.48
CA ILE A 258 -5.50 19.95 -7.87
C ILE A 258 -5.86 21.42 -8.10
N SER A 259 -4.91 22.21 -8.58
CA SER A 259 -5.07 23.65 -8.80
C SER A 259 -6.25 23.96 -9.73
N GLY A 260 -7.17 24.80 -9.26
CA GLY A 260 -8.37 25.19 -10.00
C GLY A 260 -9.43 24.10 -10.19
N VAL A 261 -9.23 22.89 -9.61
CA VAL A 261 -10.17 21.78 -9.75
C VAL A 261 -10.74 21.33 -8.40
N THR A 262 -9.88 21.05 -7.40
CA THR A 262 -10.31 20.51 -6.10
C THR A 262 -9.91 21.38 -4.92
N ASP A 263 -9.23 22.50 -5.13
CA ASP A 263 -8.58 23.32 -4.09
C ASP A 263 -9.37 24.56 -3.67
N THR A 264 -10.67 24.67 -4.06
CA THR A 264 -11.46 25.86 -3.76
C THR A 264 -12.03 25.87 -2.35
N LYS A 265 -12.32 27.07 -1.83
CA LYS A 265 -12.92 27.28 -0.49
C LYS A 265 -14.33 26.69 -0.39
N GLU A 266 -15.09 26.71 -1.46
CA GLU A 266 -16.45 26.16 -1.57
C GLU A 266 -16.40 24.64 -1.38
N LEU A 267 -15.46 23.96 -2.05
CA LEU A 267 -15.26 22.51 -1.91
C LEU A 267 -14.76 22.12 -0.51
N ALA A 268 -13.88 22.94 0.09
CA ALA A 268 -13.47 22.75 1.47
C ALA A 268 -14.66 22.87 2.45
N THR A 269 -15.56 23.84 2.19
CA THR A 269 -16.76 24.05 2.99
C THR A 269 -17.75 22.89 2.83
N GLU A 270 -17.94 22.39 1.59
CA GLU A 270 -18.79 21.24 1.32
C GLU A 270 -18.24 19.99 2.01
N LEU A 271 -16.93 19.72 1.89
CA LEU A 271 -16.24 18.60 2.56
C LEU A 271 -16.42 18.70 4.09
N GLY A 272 -16.20 19.89 4.65
CA GLY A 272 -16.35 20.15 6.08
C GLY A 272 -17.75 19.82 6.59
N LYS A 273 -18.79 20.23 5.86
CA LYS A 273 -20.20 19.92 6.21
C LYS A 273 -20.44 18.40 6.21
N LYS A 274 -19.91 17.66 5.23
CA LYS A 274 -20.13 16.21 5.08
C LYS A 274 -19.39 15.38 6.13
N LEU A 275 -18.22 15.84 6.57
CA LEU A 275 -17.39 15.13 7.55
C LEU A 275 -17.63 15.57 8.99
N LYS A 276 -18.41 16.63 9.23
CA LYS A 276 -18.71 17.12 10.59
C LYS A 276 -19.25 16.01 11.47
N GLY A 277 -18.63 15.82 12.64
CA GLY A 277 -19.02 14.81 13.62
C GLY A 277 -18.50 13.39 13.34
N SER A 278 -17.75 13.16 12.26
CA SER A 278 -17.08 11.88 12.00
C SER A 278 -15.74 11.79 12.76
N LEU A 279 -15.37 10.59 13.18
CA LEU A 279 -14.06 10.30 13.75
C LEU A 279 -13.04 10.16 12.60
N CYS A 280 -12.62 11.28 12.02
CA CYS A 280 -11.78 11.28 10.83
C CYS A 280 -10.58 12.22 10.93
N HIS A 281 -9.67 12.05 9.97
CA HIS A 281 -8.59 12.95 9.65
C HIS A 281 -8.58 13.19 8.15
N VAL A 282 -8.24 14.39 7.69
CA VAL A 282 -8.09 14.67 6.26
C VAL A 282 -6.62 14.92 5.95
N ASN A 283 -6.08 14.12 5.05
CA ASN A 283 -4.73 14.28 4.54
C ASN A 283 -4.78 14.97 3.18
N LEU A 284 -4.39 16.23 3.14
CA LEU A 284 -4.39 17.05 1.92
C LEU A 284 -3.10 16.78 1.14
N ILE A 285 -3.23 16.37 -0.10
CA ILE A 285 -2.12 15.99 -0.97
C ILE A 285 -2.08 16.94 -2.17
N PRO A 286 -1.27 18.01 -2.15
CA PRO A 286 -0.93 18.69 -3.39
C PRO A 286 -0.38 17.65 -4.36
N ILE A 287 -1.05 17.43 -5.50
CA ILE A 287 -0.65 16.36 -6.41
C ILE A 287 0.74 16.59 -6.96
N ASN A 288 1.39 15.50 -7.34
CA ASN A 288 2.65 15.54 -8.06
C ASN A 288 2.35 15.42 -9.56
N GLU A 289 3.00 16.26 -10.34
CA GLU A 289 2.82 16.26 -11.77
C GLU A 289 3.37 14.97 -12.38
N ILE A 290 2.67 14.47 -13.39
CA ILE A 290 3.12 13.37 -14.23
C ILE A 290 3.08 13.81 -15.69
N LYS A 291 4.06 13.37 -16.47
CA LYS A 291 4.25 13.85 -17.86
C LYS A 291 3.01 13.66 -18.75
N GLU A 292 2.25 12.60 -18.50
CA GLU A 292 1.10 12.18 -19.31
C GLU A 292 -0.22 12.87 -18.93
N ARG A 293 -0.22 13.75 -17.93
CA ARG A 293 -1.41 14.43 -17.43
C ARG A 293 -1.15 15.93 -17.21
N SER A 294 -2.15 16.75 -17.47
CA SER A 294 -2.07 18.22 -17.35
C SER A 294 -2.44 18.77 -15.96
N TYR A 295 -2.61 17.92 -14.97
CA TYR A 295 -2.98 18.36 -13.62
C TYR A 295 -1.77 18.93 -12.88
N VAL A 296 -1.97 20.10 -12.25
CA VAL A 296 -0.97 20.81 -11.46
C VAL A 296 -1.38 20.78 -9.98
N GLY A 297 -0.42 20.61 -9.08
CA GLY A 297 -0.67 20.64 -7.65
C GLY A 297 -1.03 22.04 -7.14
N ALA A 298 -1.92 22.10 -6.17
CA ALA A 298 -2.29 23.36 -5.53
C ALA A 298 -1.10 24.01 -4.81
N SER A 299 -1.10 25.34 -4.74
CA SER A 299 -0.11 26.09 -4.00
C SER A 299 -0.18 25.85 -2.49
N ARG A 300 0.92 26.12 -1.77
CA ARG A 300 0.94 26.04 -0.32
C ARG A 300 -0.12 26.93 0.33
N ALA A 301 -0.32 28.13 -0.18
CA ALA A 301 -1.33 29.07 0.30
C ALA A 301 -2.75 28.52 0.15
N ALA A 302 -3.08 27.87 -0.98
CA ALA A 302 -4.37 27.24 -1.20
C ALA A 302 -4.58 26.06 -0.22
N ALA A 303 -3.54 25.23 -0.02
CA ALA A 303 -3.60 24.13 0.91
C ALA A 303 -3.81 24.59 2.38
N ASP A 304 -3.10 25.63 2.81
CA ASP A 304 -3.25 26.22 4.15
C ASP A 304 -4.64 26.88 4.32
N ALA A 305 -5.19 27.51 3.28
CA ALA A 305 -6.56 28.05 3.30
C ALA A 305 -7.60 26.92 3.44
N PHE A 306 -7.40 25.80 2.73
CA PHE A 306 -8.26 24.62 2.81
C PHE A 306 -8.26 24.02 4.23
N VAL A 307 -7.08 23.90 4.88
CA VAL A 307 -6.95 23.47 6.27
C VAL A 307 -7.75 24.39 7.22
N LYS A 308 -7.61 25.72 7.05
CA LYS A 308 -8.35 26.71 7.86
C LYS A 308 -9.85 26.52 7.75
N VAL A 309 -10.38 26.28 6.55
CA VAL A 309 -11.81 26.04 6.36
C VAL A 309 -12.25 24.77 7.08
N LEU A 310 -11.52 23.65 6.91
CA LEU A 310 -11.87 22.38 7.58
C LEU A 310 -11.84 22.51 9.10
N SER A 311 -10.91 23.28 9.65
CA SER A 311 -10.82 23.51 11.11
C SER A 311 -12.06 24.19 11.67
N THR A 312 -12.79 25.03 10.91
CA THR A 312 -14.04 25.65 11.34
C THR A 312 -15.19 24.64 11.54
N PHE A 313 -15.05 23.45 10.96
CA PHE A 313 -15.97 22.33 11.16
C PHE A 313 -15.50 21.33 12.21
N GLY A 314 -14.39 21.62 12.93
CA GLY A 314 -13.79 20.72 13.90
C GLY A 314 -13.02 19.55 13.30
N ILE A 315 -12.64 19.63 12.01
CA ILE A 315 -11.94 18.56 11.31
C ILE A 315 -10.43 18.83 11.34
N THR A 316 -9.68 17.85 11.83
CA THR A 316 -8.21 17.88 11.76
C THR A 316 -7.76 17.56 10.36
N ALA A 317 -7.01 18.48 9.73
CA ALA A 317 -6.43 18.29 8.42
C ALA A 317 -4.93 18.59 8.43
N THR A 318 -4.15 17.82 7.69
CA THR A 318 -2.71 18.04 7.50
C THR A 318 -2.36 18.06 6.02
N VAL A 319 -1.37 18.88 5.66
CA VAL A 319 -0.82 18.88 4.30
C VAL A 319 0.35 17.90 4.26
N ARG A 320 0.28 16.92 3.38
CA ARG A 320 1.30 15.89 3.21
C ARG A 320 2.64 16.48 2.79
N ARG A 321 3.71 16.06 3.45
CA ARG A 321 5.08 16.43 3.03
C ARG A 321 5.41 15.72 1.72
N LYS A 322 6.07 16.42 0.81
CA LYS A 322 6.67 15.80 -0.38
C LYS A 322 7.99 15.15 0.03
N LEU A 323 8.13 13.86 -0.24
CA LEU A 323 9.37 13.11 -0.06
C LEU A 323 9.79 12.51 -1.40
N GLY A 324 11.11 12.41 -1.65
CA GLY A 324 11.65 11.86 -2.89
C GLY A 324 11.20 12.61 -4.15
N SER A 325 11.02 13.92 -4.07
CA SER A 325 10.52 14.74 -5.20
C SER A 325 11.50 14.79 -6.37
N ASP A 326 12.81 14.64 -6.11
CA ASP A 326 13.89 14.61 -7.08
C ASP A 326 14.03 13.26 -7.82
N ILE A 327 13.39 12.21 -7.30
CA ILE A 327 13.44 10.85 -7.85
C ILE A 327 12.05 10.30 -8.26
N SER A 328 11.06 11.16 -8.41
CA SER A 328 9.67 10.78 -8.75
C SER A 328 9.12 9.64 -7.85
N ALA A 329 9.40 9.72 -6.53
CA ALA A 329 8.98 8.73 -5.55
C ALA A 329 7.68 9.11 -4.82
N ALA A 330 7.03 10.21 -5.20
CA ALA A 330 5.85 10.69 -4.52
C ALA A 330 4.58 9.96 -4.96
N CYS A 331 3.52 10.06 -4.14
CA CYS A 331 2.24 9.42 -4.44
C CYS A 331 1.69 9.80 -5.80
N GLY A 332 1.20 8.80 -6.53
CA GLY A 332 0.66 8.93 -7.89
C GLY A 332 1.71 8.92 -9.00
N GLN A 333 3.00 8.87 -8.68
CA GLN A 333 4.10 8.86 -9.66
C GLN A 333 4.65 7.46 -9.95
N LEU A 334 4.33 6.46 -9.10
CA LEU A 334 4.85 5.11 -9.25
C LEU A 334 4.24 4.40 -10.47
N ARG A 335 5.08 3.76 -11.26
CA ARG A 335 4.74 3.10 -12.53
C ARG A 335 5.70 1.96 -12.86
N ASP A 336 5.36 1.14 -13.84
CA ASP A 336 6.11 -0.04 -14.29
C ASP A 336 7.13 0.28 -15.39
N GLU A 337 7.73 1.48 -15.41
CA GLU A 337 8.70 1.86 -16.44
C GLU A 337 10.11 1.38 -16.10
N HIS A 338 10.54 0.33 -16.80
CA HIS A 338 11.91 -0.16 -16.78
C HIS A 338 12.88 0.78 -17.52
N GLU A 339 12.46 1.38 -18.64
CA GLU A 339 13.34 2.13 -19.53
C GLU A 339 13.88 3.44 -18.92
N SER A 340 13.13 4.10 -18.05
CA SER A 340 13.53 5.41 -17.48
C SER A 340 14.55 5.31 -16.34
N LEU A 341 14.81 4.12 -15.79
CA LEU A 341 15.70 3.92 -14.63
C LEU A 341 17.04 3.26 -15.00
N VAL A 342 17.14 2.65 -16.17
CA VAL A 342 18.38 1.98 -16.65
C VAL A 342 19.29 2.95 -17.40
N GLU A 343 18.79 4.08 -17.88
CA GLU A 343 19.54 5.09 -18.66
C GLU A 343 20.16 6.22 -17.81
N GLN A 344 20.11 6.17 -16.48
CA GLN A 344 20.75 7.11 -15.56
C GLN A 344 21.85 6.43 -14.71
#